data_0ccbd694f5891e8b2a5047c612d867de
#
_entry.id   0ccbd694f5891e8b2a5047c612d867de
#
_cell.length_a   1.000
_cell.length_b   1.000
_cell.length_c   1.000
_cell.angle_alpha   90.00
_cell.angle_beta   90.00
_cell.angle_gamma   90.00
#
_symmetry.space_group_name_H-M   'P 1'
#
loop_
_entity.id
_entity.type
_entity.pdbx_description
1 polymer ?
#
loop_
_entity_poly.entity_id
_entity_poly.type
_entity_poly.pdbx_seq_one_letter_code
_entity_poly.pdbx_strand_id
1 'polypeptide(L)'
;MAQAQVTIPYREADGPQGKKEPARMKFYVDVKRCIECGGCEVACKNENNVPPGIARIRVVTINEGEPGESNIAVPCMHCSKAPCVAVCPVDALYHRPDGIVALNKETCIGCGYCLYACPFGAPQFPKGSAFGSRGVMDKCTYCAGGPEVAFSDRERRLYGSNRIAEGKLPMCASVCATKALVAGDAEEVANVVRQRMAARGAGGGAWGWESAYGKGF
;
A
#
# COMPACT_ATOMS: atom_id res chain seq x y z
N MET A 1 1.99 -26.72 -9.87
CA MET A 1 0.90 -25.75 -10.08
C MET A 1 1.54 -24.42 -10.46
N ALA A 2 1.38 -23.98 -11.70
CA ALA A 2 1.98 -22.77 -12.22
C ALA A 2 1.44 -21.55 -11.44
N GLN A 3 2.34 -20.79 -10.82
CA GLN A 3 1.99 -19.52 -10.20
C GLN A 3 1.70 -18.55 -11.34
N ALA A 4 0.44 -18.16 -11.49
CA ALA A 4 0.08 -17.08 -12.40
C ALA A 4 0.85 -15.82 -11.95
N GLN A 5 1.82 -15.40 -12.74
CA GLN A 5 2.41 -14.08 -12.62
C GLN A 5 1.28 -13.11 -12.99
N VAL A 6 0.81 -12.38 -11.98
CA VAL A 6 -0.12 -11.27 -12.22
C VAL A 6 0.70 -10.17 -12.91
N THR A 7 0.75 -10.26 -14.21
CA THR A 7 1.20 -9.15 -15.06
C THR A 7 0.08 -8.12 -15.01
N ILE A 8 0.36 -6.90 -14.57
CA ILE A 8 -0.61 -5.81 -14.65
C ILE A 8 -0.58 -5.29 -16.08
N PRO A 9 -1.53 -5.63 -16.95
CA PRO A 9 -1.78 -4.81 -18.10
C PRO A 9 -2.41 -3.52 -17.58
N TYR A 10 -1.97 -2.40 -18.07
CA TYR A 10 -2.69 -1.13 -17.97
C TYR A 10 -4.04 -1.37 -18.69
N ARG A 11 -5.02 -1.88 -17.96
CA ARG A 11 -6.34 -2.17 -18.53
C ARG A 11 -7.18 -0.93 -18.38
N GLU A 12 -7.53 -0.36 -19.51
CA GLU A 12 -8.70 0.50 -19.60
C GLU A 12 -9.92 -0.39 -19.34
N ALA A 13 -10.47 -0.33 -18.12
CA ALA A 13 -11.71 -1.03 -17.79
C ALA A 13 -12.88 -0.33 -18.50
N ASP A 14 -13.68 -1.08 -19.25
CA ASP A 14 -14.93 -0.59 -19.80
C ASP A 14 -15.94 -0.42 -18.65
N GLY A 15 -16.18 0.82 -18.24
CA GLY A 15 -17.23 1.13 -17.26
C GLY A 15 -18.63 0.93 -17.85
N PRO A 16 -19.70 0.95 -17.00
CA PRO A 16 -21.09 0.66 -17.43
C PRO A 16 -21.66 1.55 -18.54
N GLN A 17 -20.92 2.55 -19.00
CA GLN A 17 -21.31 3.48 -20.07
C GLN A 17 -20.24 3.62 -21.16
N GLY A 18 -19.37 2.62 -21.35
CA GLY A 18 -18.34 2.66 -22.39
C GLY A 18 -17.25 3.71 -22.15
N LYS A 19 -17.18 4.33 -20.98
CA LYS A 19 -16.07 5.19 -20.56
C LYS A 19 -15.01 4.26 -19.93
N LYS A 20 -13.85 4.19 -20.55
CA LYS A 20 -12.68 3.53 -19.99
C LYS A 20 -12.30 4.18 -18.66
N GLU A 21 -12.65 3.55 -17.55
CA GLU A 21 -12.17 3.99 -16.24
C GLU A 21 -10.74 3.49 -16.03
N PRO A 22 -9.84 4.32 -15.49
CA PRO A 22 -8.48 3.90 -15.19
C PRO A 22 -8.51 2.78 -14.15
N ALA A 23 -7.64 1.79 -14.33
CA ALA A 23 -7.44 0.70 -13.38
C ALA A 23 -7.23 1.26 -11.96
N ARG A 24 -7.91 0.70 -10.96
CA ARG A 24 -7.76 1.10 -9.56
C ARG A 24 -6.75 0.22 -8.86
N MET A 25 -5.62 0.79 -8.46
CA MET A 25 -4.57 0.06 -7.77
C MET A 25 -4.94 -0.19 -6.30
N LYS A 26 -4.88 -1.47 -5.88
CA LYS A 26 -5.19 -1.90 -4.50
C LYS A 26 -4.18 -2.91 -3.98
N PHE A 27 -4.05 -2.95 -2.64
CA PHE A 27 -3.39 -4.02 -1.91
C PHE A 27 -4.42 -4.95 -1.27
N TYR A 28 -4.04 -6.20 -1.16
CA TYR A 28 -4.67 -7.19 -0.28
C TYR A 28 -3.59 -7.90 0.52
N VAL A 29 -3.85 -8.10 1.80
CA VAL A 29 -2.94 -8.83 2.70
C VAL A 29 -3.64 -10.06 3.24
N ASP A 30 -3.09 -11.22 2.93
CA ASP A 30 -3.56 -12.51 3.40
C ASP A 30 -2.80 -12.89 4.67
N VAL A 31 -3.41 -12.65 5.82
CA VAL A 31 -2.78 -12.89 7.12
C VAL A 31 -2.40 -14.35 7.37
N LYS A 32 -3.15 -15.32 6.78
CA LYS A 32 -2.80 -16.75 6.88
C LYS A 32 -1.54 -17.14 6.11
N ARG A 33 -1.04 -16.27 5.27
CA ARG A 33 0.17 -16.51 4.45
C ARG A 33 1.36 -15.65 4.86
N CYS A 34 1.16 -14.65 5.70
CA CYS A 34 2.25 -13.81 6.20
C CYS A 34 3.05 -14.60 7.26
N ILE A 35 4.36 -14.68 7.06
CA ILE A 35 5.29 -15.41 7.94
C ILE A 35 6.27 -14.46 8.63
N GLU A 36 5.95 -13.18 8.73
CA GLU A 36 6.76 -12.16 9.41
C GLU A 36 8.22 -12.03 8.92
N CYS A 37 8.51 -12.41 7.70
CA CYS A 37 9.90 -12.43 7.21
C CYS A 37 10.54 -11.04 7.00
N GLY A 38 9.79 -9.94 7.11
CA GLY A 38 10.28 -8.56 6.94
C GLY A 38 10.74 -8.20 5.51
N GLY A 39 10.74 -9.14 4.57
CA GLY A 39 11.24 -8.94 3.21
C GLY A 39 10.58 -7.78 2.46
N CYS A 40 9.28 -7.55 2.67
CA CYS A 40 8.54 -6.44 2.08
C CYS A 40 9.00 -5.07 2.60
N GLU A 41 9.40 -4.98 3.87
CA GLU A 41 9.92 -3.74 4.48
C GLU A 41 11.28 -3.38 3.93
N VAL A 42 12.21 -4.33 3.92
CA VAL A 42 13.57 -4.14 3.41
C VAL A 42 13.53 -3.79 1.93
N ALA A 43 12.77 -4.54 1.15
CA ALA A 43 12.63 -4.29 -0.29
C ALA A 43 12.03 -2.92 -0.59
N CYS A 44 11.02 -2.48 0.19
CA CYS A 44 10.44 -1.15 0.05
C CYS A 44 11.45 -0.04 0.34
N LYS A 45 12.26 -0.21 1.40
CA LYS A 45 13.29 0.77 1.78
C LYS A 45 14.35 0.92 0.68
N ASN A 46 14.85 -0.20 0.16
CA ASN A 46 15.90 -0.19 -0.86
C ASN A 46 15.39 0.36 -2.20
N GLU A 47 14.20 -0.07 -2.64
CA GLU A 47 13.63 0.34 -3.92
C GLU A 47 13.27 1.83 -3.97
N ASN A 48 12.83 2.39 -2.86
CA ASN A 48 12.26 3.72 -2.81
C ASN A 48 13.12 4.74 -2.06
N ASN A 49 14.37 4.41 -1.72
CA ASN A 49 15.27 5.29 -0.97
C ASN A 49 14.60 5.88 0.30
N VAL A 50 13.86 5.02 1.03
CA VAL A 50 13.07 5.49 2.17
C VAL A 50 14.02 5.94 3.29
N PRO A 51 13.88 7.17 3.81
CA PRO A 51 14.78 7.70 4.83
C PRO A 51 14.82 6.84 6.10
N PRO A 52 15.93 6.85 6.84
CA PRO A 52 15.99 6.24 8.17
C PRO A 52 14.86 6.73 9.08
N GLY A 53 14.33 5.84 9.92
CA GLY A 53 13.23 6.16 10.84
C GLY A 53 11.83 6.11 10.21
N ILE A 54 11.73 6.01 8.88
CA ILE A 54 10.45 5.88 8.17
C ILE A 54 10.25 4.44 7.68
N ALA A 55 9.02 3.94 7.78
CA ALA A 55 8.61 2.66 7.21
C ALA A 55 7.32 2.84 6.39
N ARG A 56 7.41 2.77 5.05
CA ARG A 56 6.25 2.87 4.15
C ARG A 56 5.34 1.64 4.19
N ILE A 57 5.85 0.52 4.67
CA ILE A 57 5.14 -0.72 4.98
C ILE A 57 5.72 -1.28 6.27
N ARG A 58 4.89 -1.87 7.12
CA ARG A 58 5.30 -2.51 8.38
C ARG A 58 4.63 -3.85 8.49
N VAL A 59 5.33 -4.82 9.06
CA VAL A 59 4.71 -6.06 9.51
C VAL A 59 4.36 -5.90 10.99
N VAL A 60 3.13 -6.19 11.33
CA VAL A 60 2.59 -6.09 12.69
C VAL A 60 2.13 -7.46 13.12
N THR A 61 2.56 -7.90 14.28
CA THR A 61 2.09 -9.14 14.91
C THR A 61 0.92 -8.84 15.84
N ILE A 62 -0.15 -9.58 15.67
CA ILE A 62 -1.36 -9.52 16.50
C ILE A 62 -1.35 -10.74 17.41
N ASN A 63 -1.66 -10.58 18.69
CA ASN A 63 -1.64 -11.62 19.70
C ASN A 63 -0.26 -12.32 19.81
N GLU A 64 0.82 -11.54 19.83
CA GLU A 64 2.20 -12.06 19.91
C GLU A 64 2.36 -12.97 21.14
N GLY A 65 2.83 -14.20 20.91
CA GLY A 65 3.04 -15.24 21.92
C GLY A 65 1.77 -15.90 22.46
N GLU A 66 0.59 -15.56 21.94
CA GLU A 66 -0.69 -16.09 22.39
C GLU A 66 -1.37 -16.94 21.31
N PRO A 67 -2.32 -17.82 21.66
CA PRO A 67 -3.12 -18.53 20.68
C PRO A 67 -3.84 -17.56 19.75
N GLY A 68 -3.67 -17.79 18.43
CA GLY A 68 -4.23 -16.91 17.41
C GLY A 68 -3.26 -15.82 16.94
N GLU A 69 -1.97 -15.95 17.24
CA GLU A 69 -0.93 -15.10 16.66
C GLU A 69 -1.06 -15.00 15.14
N SER A 70 -1.03 -13.80 14.63
CA SER A 70 -1.17 -13.53 13.19
C SER A 70 -0.34 -12.33 12.77
N ASN A 71 0.29 -12.44 11.62
CA ASN A 71 1.16 -11.42 11.07
C ASN A 71 0.48 -10.71 9.89
N ILE A 72 0.51 -9.39 9.89
CA ILE A 72 -0.10 -8.57 8.85
C ILE A 72 0.87 -7.50 8.34
N ALA A 73 1.10 -7.49 7.03
CA ALA A 73 1.83 -6.42 6.38
C ALA A 73 0.89 -5.21 6.15
N VAL A 74 1.21 -4.06 6.70
CA VAL A 74 0.39 -2.85 6.65
C VAL A 74 1.05 -1.78 5.79
N PRO A 75 0.77 -1.72 4.46
CA PRO A 75 1.11 -0.58 3.61
C PRO A 75 0.08 0.54 3.76
N CYS A 76 0.29 1.67 3.06
CA CYS A 76 -0.80 2.64 2.83
C CYS A 76 -1.94 1.98 2.05
N MET A 77 -3.18 2.15 2.52
CA MET A 77 -4.36 1.52 1.90
C MET A 77 -4.84 2.24 0.64
N HIS A 78 -4.26 3.38 0.28
CA HIS A 78 -4.69 4.22 -0.86
C HIS A 78 -6.22 4.34 -0.92
N CYS A 79 -6.79 4.86 0.18
CA CYS A 79 -8.23 4.95 0.42
C CYS A 79 -8.95 5.71 -0.68
N SER A 80 -10.12 5.26 -1.10
CA SER A 80 -10.95 5.96 -2.11
C SER A 80 -11.49 7.30 -1.59
N LYS A 81 -11.76 7.39 -0.26
CA LYS A 81 -12.06 8.64 0.46
C LYS A 81 -10.97 8.82 1.51
N ALA A 82 -9.82 9.37 1.09
CA ALA A 82 -8.64 9.46 1.94
C ALA A 82 -8.74 10.64 2.92
N PRO A 83 -8.84 10.40 4.25
CA PRO A 83 -8.90 11.48 5.23
C PRO A 83 -7.64 12.36 5.18
N CYS A 84 -6.48 11.76 4.90
CA CYS A 84 -5.22 12.48 4.79
C CYS A 84 -5.19 13.48 3.62
N VAL A 85 -5.93 13.23 2.53
CA VAL A 85 -6.12 14.20 1.45
C VAL A 85 -7.03 15.33 1.91
N ALA A 86 -8.16 14.99 2.53
CA ALA A 86 -9.17 15.97 2.96
C ALA A 86 -8.63 17.00 3.98
N VAL A 87 -7.65 16.61 4.82
CA VAL A 87 -7.09 17.52 5.85
C VAL A 87 -5.82 18.23 5.40
N CYS A 88 -5.35 18.04 4.18
CA CYS A 88 -4.12 18.66 3.71
C CYS A 88 -4.37 20.14 3.33
N PRO A 89 -3.83 21.14 4.06
CA PRO A 89 -4.16 22.54 3.82
C PRO A 89 -3.47 23.14 2.58
N VAL A 90 -2.54 22.40 1.98
CA VAL A 90 -1.71 22.84 0.83
C VAL A 90 -1.83 21.90 -0.37
N ASP A 91 -2.81 21.00 -0.37
CA ASP A 91 -3.05 20.01 -1.43
C ASP A 91 -1.82 19.18 -1.83
N ALA A 92 -0.87 19.02 -0.89
CA ALA A 92 0.30 18.18 -1.11
C ALA A 92 -0.07 16.70 -1.31
N LEU A 93 -1.20 16.25 -0.74
CA LEU A 93 -1.79 14.93 -0.94
C LEU A 93 -2.96 15.01 -1.91
N TYR A 94 -3.00 14.12 -2.88
CA TYR A 94 -4.05 14.10 -3.90
C TYR A 94 -4.32 12.69 -4.41
N HIS A 95 -5.48 12.50 -5.03
CA HIS A 95 -5.83 11.26 -5.72
C HIS A 95 -5.36 11.30 -7.17
N ARG A 96 -4.65 10.25 -7.58
CA ARG A 96 -4.39 9.99 -9.00
C ARG A 96 -5.60 9.30 -9.64
N PRO A 97 -5.74 9.36 -10.98
CA PRO A 97 -6.83 8.66 -11.69
C PRO A 97 -6.86 7.15 -11.43
N ASP A 98 -5.69 6.51 -11.23
CA ASP A 98 -5.53 5.09 -10.91
C ASP A 98 -5.86 4.74 -9.43
N GLY A 99 -6.41 5.67 -8.68
CA GLY A 99 -6.81 5.50 -7.28
C GLY A 99 -5.66 5.51 -6.27
N ILE A 100 -4.44 5.75 -6.72
CA ILE A 100 -3.30 5.92 -5.81
C ILE A 100 -3.39 7.28 -5.14
N VAL A 101 -3.28 7.32 -3.80
CA VAL A 101 -3.10 8.57 -3.08
C VAL A 101 -1.63 8.97 -3.18
N ALA A 102 -1.35 10.00 -3.94
CA ALA A 102 -0.01 10.51 -4.18
C ALA A 102 0.34 11.67 -3.26
N LEU A 103 1.61 12.05 -3.25
CA LEU A 103 2.18 13.12 -2.46
C LEU A 103 3.07 13.99 -3.34
N ASN A 104 2.88 15.30 -3.26
CA ASN A 104 3.88 16.26 -3.73
C ASN A 104 4.73 16.71 -2.53
N LYS A 105 6.00 16.27 -2.49
CA LYS A 105 6.92 16.60 -1.40
C LYS A 105 7.35 18.06 -1.40
N GLU A 106 7.25 18.75 -2.52
CA GLU A 106 7.67 20.16 -2.66
C GLU A 106 6.65 21.12 -2.06
N THR A 107 5.37 20.76 -2.14
CA THR A 107 4.28 21.55 -1.53
C THR A 107 4.05 21.22 -0.07
N CYS A 108 4.63 20.11 0.44
CA CYS A 108 4.41 19.65 1.81
C CYS A 108 5.11 20.58 2.83
N ILE A 109 4.33 21.18 3.72
CA ILE A 109 4.81 22.09 4.79
C ILE A 109 5.11 21.40 6.13
N GLY A 110 4.98 20.07 6.22
CA GLY A 110 5.29 19.32 7.45
C GLY A 110 4.32 19.54 8.61
N CYS A 111 3.08 19.97 8.35
CA CYS A 111 2.11 20.29 9.40
C CYS A 111 1.65 19.08 10.26
N GLY A 112 1.65 17.87 9.68
CA GLY A 112 1.31 16.64 10.40
C GLY A 112 -0.17 16.29 10.46
N TYR A 113 -1.09 17.08 9.94
CA TYR A 113 -2.53 16.78 9.98
C TYR A 113 -2.86 15.43 9.36
N CYS A 114 -2.19 15.06 8.27
CA CYS A 114 -2.37 13.78 7.62
C CYS A 114 -1.98 12.57 8.50
N LEU A 115 -1.02 12.73 9.42
CA LEU A 115 -0.63 11.71 10.38
C LEU A 115 -1.78 11.44 11.37
N TYR A 116 -2.37 12.48 11.93
CA TYR A 116 -3.47 12.35 12.88
C TYR A 116 -4.77 11.88 12.24
N ALA A 117 -5.00 12.24 10.98
CA ALA A 117 -6.19 11.83 10.24
C ALA A 117 -6.15 10.38 9.74
N CYS A 118 -4.97 9.77 9.63
CA CYS A 118 -4.82 8.42 9.09
C CYS A 118 -5.00 7.35 10.17
N PRO A 119 -6.04 6.50 10.10
CA PRO A 119 -6.25 5.45 11.10
C PRO A 119 -5.18 4.34 11.04
N PHE A 120 -4.42 4.27 9.94
CA PHE A 120 -3.39 3.25 9.74
C PHE A 120 -1.96 3.75 10.02
N GLY A 121 -1.78 5.04 10.37
CA GLY A 121 -0.47 5.63 10.59
C GLY A 121 0.46 5.63 9.38
N ALA A 122 -0.11 5.64 8.16
CA ALA A 122 0.69 5.57 6.92
C ALA A 122 1.54 6.82 6.64
N PRO A 123 1.06 8.07 6.82
CA PRO A 123 1.90 9.26 6.74
C PRO A 123 2.89 9.30 7.89
N GLN A 124 4.18 9.48 7.59
CA GLN A 124 5.25 9.54 8.59
C GLN A 124 6.15 10.74 8.33
N PHE A 125 6.87 11.14 9.36
CA PHE A 125 7.80 12.28 9.30
C PHE A 125 9.17 11.86 9.79
N PRO A 126 10.26 12.36 9.17
CA PRO A 126 11.63 11.99 9.54
C PRO A 126 12.04 12.46 10.93
N LYS A 127 11.35 13.46 11.49
CA LYS A 127 11.64 14.03 12.81
C LYS A 127 10.40 13.99 13.70
N GLY A 128 10.57 13.51 14.93
CA GLY A 128 9.58 13.64 16.00
C GLY A 128 9.65 15.02 16.63
N SER A 129 9.03 16.02 16.03
CA SER A 129 9.14 17.40 16.47
C SER A 129 7.81 18.16 16.37
N ALA A 130 7.78 19.41 16.85
CA ALA A 130 6.61 20.27 16.83
C ALA A 130 6.13 20.56 15.39
N PHE A 131 4.95 21.14 15.29
CA PHE A 131 4.36 21.60 14.05
C PHE A 131 5.35 22.43 13.22
N GLY A 132 5.44 22.15 11.91
CA GLY A 132 6.32 22.87 10.97
C GLY A 132 7.79 22.45 10.98
N SER A 133 8.27 21.74 12.01
CA SER A 133 9.68 21.31 12.12
C SER A 133 9.89 19.79 11.90
N ARG A 134 8.82 19.04 11.61
CA ARG A 134 8.83 17.58 11.42
C ARG A 134 9.52 17.14 10.14
N GLY A 135 9.78 18.06 9.23
CA GLY A 135 10.24 17.77 7.88
C GLY A 135 9.11 17.39 6.94
N VAL A 136 9.46 17.05 5.70
CA VAL A 136 8.50 16.67 4.66
C VAL A 136 7.97 15.27 4.96
N MET A 137 6.66 15.10 4.84
CA MET A 137 5.98 13.83 5.02
C MET A 137 6.46 12.78 4.02
N ASP A 138 6.51 11.53 4.44
CA ASP A 138 6.71 10.38 3.58
C ASP A 138 5.63 9.32 3.83
N LYS A 139 5.26 8.59 2.79
CA LYS A 139 4.33 7.45 2.84
C LYS A 139 4.50 6.57 1.61
N CYS A 140 3.86 5.41 1.60
CA CYS A 140 3.81 4.53 0.43
C CYS A 140 3.30 5.30 -0.81
N THR A 141 4.05 5.24 -1.91
CA THR A 141 3.72 5.80 -3.22
C THR A 141 3.14 4.75 -4.17
N TYR A 142 2.93 3.51 -3.71
CA TYR A 142 2.61 2.35 -4.55
C TYR A 142 3.71 2.00 -5.57
N CYS A 143 4.93 2.48 -5.36
CA CYS A 143 6.03 2.48 -6.34
C CYS A 143 5.62 3.13 -7.67
N ALA A 144 4.86 4.22 -7.60
CA ALA A 144 4.36 4.97 -8.76
C ALA A 144 5.08 6.32 -8.97
N GLY A 145 6.22 6.51 -8.31
CA GLY A 145 6.97 7.77 -8.39
C GLY A 145 6.26 8.95 -7.71
N GLY A 146 6.51 10.13 -8.19
CA GLY A 146 5.94 11.39 -7.72
C GLY A 146 5.04 12.08 -8.77
N PRO A 147 4.87 13.40 -8.69
CA PRO A 147 3.93 14.15 -9.53
C PRO A 147 4.41 14.41 -10.97
N GLU A 148 5.69 14.29 -11.27
CA GLU A 148 6.20 14.59 -12.62
C GLU A 148 5.84 13.47 -13.61
N VAL A 149 5.35 13.86 -14.78
CA VAL A 149 5.03 12.92 -15.87
C VAL A 149 6.31 12.30 -16.45
N ALA A 150 7.35 13.12 -16.62
CA ALA A 150 8.68 12.68 -17.01
C ALA A 150 9.46 12.31 -15.76
N PHE A 151 9.57 11.03 -15.47
CA PHE A 151 10.26 10.52 -14.28
C PHE A 151 11.75 10.86 -14.29
N SER A 152 12.08 12.05 -13.76
CA SER A 152 13.43 12.63 -13.70
C SER A 152 14.29 11.97 -12.62
N ASP A 153 15.60 12.16 -12.66
CA ASP A 153 16.50 11.73 -11.59
C ASP A 153 16.20 12.41 -10.25
N ARG A 154 15.64 13.62 -10.28
CA ARG A 154 15.16 14.32 -9.09
C ARG A 154 13.98 13.59 -8.48
N GLU A 155 13.00 13.21 -9.29
CA GLU A 155 11.85 12.40 -8.85
C GLU A 155 12.31 11.08 -8.24
N ARG A 156 13.23 10.38 -8.91
CA ARG A 156 13.80 9.13 -8.41
C ARG A 156 14.43 9.29 -7.03
N ARG A 157 15.15 10.40 -6.78
CA ARG A 157 15.73 10.66 -5.45
C ARG A 157 14.68 10.95 -4.39
N LEU A 158 13.61 11.68 -4.73
CA LEU A 158 12.56 12.09 -3.79
C LEU A 158 11.54 11.00 -3.47
N TYR A 159 11.15 10.21 -4.45
CA TYR A 159 10.02 9.27 -4.33
C TYR A 159 10.42 7.81 -4.46
N GLY A 160 11.57 7.50 -5.01
CA GLY A 160 12.03 6.16 -5.34
C GLY A 160 11.65 5.78 -6.78
N SER A 161 11.42 4.50 -7.02
CA SER A 161 11.13 3.96 -8.35
C SER A 161 9.72 4.28 -8.85
N ASN A 162 9.54 4.22 -10.17
CA ASN A 162 8.23 4.25 -10.82
C ASN A 162 7.94 2.93 -11.53
N ARG A 163 7.81 1.86 -10.74
CA ARG A 163 7.59 0.50 -11.23
C ARG A 163 6.25 0.33 -11.95
N ILE A 164 5.24 1.08 -11.50
CA ILE A 164 3.89 1.01 -12.10
C ILE A 164 3.92 1.49 -13.55
N ALA A 165 4.67 2.55 -13.86
CA ALA A 165 4.84 3.00 -15.25
C ALA A 165 5.57 1.96 -16.13
N GLU A 166 6.37 1.08 -15.52
CA GLU A 166 7.05 -0.02 -16.19
C GLU A 166 6.17 -1.30 -16.28
N GLY A 167 4.90 -1.23 -15.87
CA GLY A 167 4.00 -2.39 -15.83
C GLY A 167 4.38 -3.43 -14.76
N LYS A 168 5.18 -3.05 -13.76
CA LYS A 168 5.65 -3.93 -12.69
C LYS A 168 4.86 -3.73 -11.40
N LEU A 169 4.70 -4.79 -10.62
CA LEU A 169 4.10 -4.72 -9.29
C LEU A 169 4.96 -3.85 -8.33
N PRO A 170 4.35 -3.25 -7.31
CA PRO A 170 5.10 -2.66 -6.20
C PRO A 170 6.12 -3.67 -5.64
N MET A 171 7.32 -3.19 -5.28
CA MET A 171 8.42 -4.06 -4.91
C MET A 171 8.07 -4.98 -3.74
N CYS A 172 7.38 -4.47 -2.73
CA CYS A 172 6.96 -5.26 -1.56
C CYS A 172 6.07 -6.47 -1.92
N ALA A 173 5.18 -6.32 -2.91
CA ALA A 173 4.36 -7.44 -3.40
C ALA A 173 5.16 -8.39 -4.29
N SER A 174 6.09 -7.86 -5.09
CA SER A 174 6.96 -8.66 -5.97
C SER A 174 7.81 -9.65 -5.18
N VAL A 175 8.44 -9.20 -4.08
CA VAL A 175 9.35 -10.02 -3.26
C VAL A 175 8.65 -10.92 -2.26
N CYS A 176 7.34 -10.77 -2.05
CA CYS A 176 6.62 -11.57 -1.07
C CYS A 176 6.62 -13.05 -1.47
N ALA A 177 7.45 -13.87 -0.83
CA ALA A 177 7.67 -15.28 -1.17
C ALA A 177 6.39 -16.11 -1.01
N THR A 178 5.63 -15.87 0.06
CA THR A 178 4.36 -16.57 0.34
C THR A 178 3.18 -16.00 -0.41
N LYS A 179 3.37 -14.87 -1.13
CA LYS A 179 2.27 -14.12 -1.77
C LYS A 179 1.17 -13.73 -0.78
N ALA A 180 1.54 -13.46 0.46
CA ALA A 180 0.65 -12.88 1.46
C ALA A 180 0.23 -11.48 1.04
N LEU A 181 1.17 -10.66 0.59
CA LEU A 181 0.91 -9.32 0.06
C LEU A 181 0.67 -9.40 -1.45
N VAL A 182 -0.54 -9.07 -1.87
CA VAL A 182 -0.98 -9.00 -3.26
C VAL A 182 -1.25 -7.54 -3.61
N ALA A 183 -0.81 -7.12 -4.78
CA ALA A 183 -1.01 -5.77 -5.29
C ALA A 183 -1.37 -5.83 -6.77
N GLY A 184 -2.07 -4.84 -7.26
CA GLY A 184 -2.44 -4.73 -8.66
C GLY A 184 -3.74 -4.00 -8.87
N ASP A 185 -4.34 -4.21 -10.04
CA ASP A 185 -5.70 -3.76 -10.34
C ASP A 185 -6.70 -4.34 -9.34
N ALA A 186 -7.68 -3.55 -8.92
CA ALA A 186 -8.65 -3.94 -7.90
C ALA A 186 -9.47 -5.18 -8.30
N GLU A 187 -9.79 -5.34 -9.57
CA GLU A 187 -10.52 -6.49 -10.10
C GLU A 187 -9.68 -7.76 -10.00
N GLU A 188 -8.42 -7.69 -10.44
CA GLU A 188 -7.47 -8.80 -10.35
C GLU A 188 -7.20 -9.20 -8.89
N VAL A 189 -7.00 -8.21 -8.02
CA VAL A 189 -6.83 -8.44 -6.58
C VAL A 189 -8.08 -9.08 -5.98
N ALA A 190 -9.28 -8.61 -6.34
CA ALA A 190 -10.54 -9.18 -5.87
C ALA A 190 -10.74 -10.63 -6.36
N ASN A 191 -10.31 -10.95 -7.59
CA ASN A 191 -10.34 -12.32 -8.12
C ASN A 191 -9.44 -13.24 -7.30
N VAL A 192 -8.22 -12.82 -6.96
CA VAL A 192 -7.30 -13.58 -6.09
C VAL A 192 -7.93 -13.82 -4.72
N VAL A 193 -8.56 -12.80 -4.13
CA VAL A 193 -9.26 -12.92 -2.85
C VAL A 193 -10.38 -13.96 -2.94
N ARG A 194 -11.27 -13.84 -3.93
CA ARG A 194 -12.38 -14.79 -4.15
C ARG A 194 -11.89 -16.23 -4.28
N GLN A 195 -10.85 -16.47 -5.08
CA GLN A 195 -10.27 -17.80 -5.26
C GLN A 195 -9.71 -18.37 -3.96
N ARG A 196 -8.99 -17.55 -3.17
CA ARG A 196 -8.43 -17.99 -1.89
C ARG A 196 -9.52 -18.29 -0.86
N MET A 197 -10.55 -17.48 -0.82
CA MET A 197 -11.69 -17.71 0.07
C MET A 197 -12.46 -18.96 -0.30
N ALA A 198 -12.77 -19.17 -1.59
CA ALA A 198 -13.42 -20.38 -2.06
C ALA A 198 -12.62 -21.65 -1.73
N ALA A 199 -11.28 -21.58 -1.85
CA ALA A 199 -10.40 -22.69 -1.51
C ALA A 199 -10.35 -23.02 0.00
N ARG A 200 -10.72 -22.08 0.86
CA ARG A 200 -10.74 -22.25 2.34
C ARG A 200 -12.12 -22.66 2.86
N GLY A 201 -13.13 -22.63 2.04
CA GLY A 201 -14.52 -22.91 2.42
C GLY A 201 -15.27 -21.68 2.93
N ALA A 202 -16.53 -21.87 3.32
CA ALA A 202 -17.38 -20.82 3.88
C ALA A 202 -17.13 -20.65 5.38
N GLY A 203 -17.12 -19.39 5.82
CA GLY A 203 -16.99 -19.02 7.25
C GLY A 203 -15.91 -17.98 7.52
N GLY A 204 -15.82 -17.49 8.75
CA GLY A 204 -14.86 -16.46 9.18
C GLY A 204 -13.41 -16.85 8.91
N GLY A 205 -13.07 -18.14 9.04
CA GLY A 205 -11.75 -18.69 8.75
C GLY A 205 -11.30 -18.51 7.30
N ALA A 206 -12.23 -18.38 6.33
CA ALA A 206 -11.91 -18.12 4.93
C ALA A 206 -11.20 -16.76 4.74
N TRP A 207 -11.56 -15.76 5.52
CA TRP A 207 -10.96 -14.42 5.49
C TRP A 207 -9.59 -14.34 6.16
N GLY A 208 -9.20 -15.34 6.94
CA GLY A 208 -7.93 -15.36 7.66
C GLY A 208 -7.95 -14.59 8.98
N TRP A 209 -9.11 -14.12 9.44
CA TRP A 209 -9.24 -13.35 10.67
C TRP A 209 -9.64 -14.18 11.89
N GLU A 210 -10.11 -15.43 11.68
CA GLU A 210 -10.59 -16.30 12.76
C GLU A 210 -9.52 -16.53 13.83
N SER A 211 -8.25 -16.64 13.44
CA SER A 211 -7.14 -16.79 14.36
C SER A 211 -6.88 -15.54 15.21
N ALA A 212 -7.14 -14.35 14.66
CA ALA A 212 -6.91 -13.09 15.34
C ALA A 212 -8.05 -12.69 16.31
N TYR A 213 -9.30 -13.06 15.97
CA TYR A 213 -10.47 -12.62 16.73
C TYR A 213 -11.23 -13.76 17.43
N GLY A 214 -10.75 -15.02 17.32
CA GLY A 214 -11.42 -16.20 17.88
C GLY A 214 -12.61 -16.67 17.05
N LYS A 215 -13.26 -17.78 17.50
CA LYS A 215 -14.37 -18.45 16.76
C LYS A 215 -15.73 -17.77 16.94
N GLY A 216 -15.79 -16.52 17.29
CA GLY A 216 -17.01 -15.81 17.68
C GLY A 216 -17.48 -14.70 16.74
N PHE A 217 -16.93 -14.60 15.51
CA PHE A 217 -17.38 -13.65 14.48
C PHE A 217 -17.86 -14.36 13.25
#